data_829b2452d0fdae155c35589203d354da
#
_entry.id   829b2452d0fdae155c35589203d354da
#
_cell.length_a   1.000
_cell.length_b   1.000
_cell.length_c   1.000
_cell.angle_alpha   90.00
_cell.angle_beta   90.00
_cell.angle_gamma   90.00
#
_symmetry.space_group_name_H-M   'P 1'
#
loop_
_entity.id
_entity.type
_entity.pdbx_description
1 polymer ?
#
loop_
_entity_poly.entity_id
_entity_poly.type
_entity_poly.pdbx_seq_one_letter_code
_entity_poly.pdbx_strand_id
1 'polypeptide(L)'
;MTVYDPAAFSIQPNARRLEKPWGYEVLLSPADAPYTAKLIHVRAGKRLSLQLHDTKVETQTLVAGRGLLVLEGSDGELHEIEMEPGLGYHVAVGQRHRLCAAPDEDATVFEASSAELGVTFRLEDDYARPDETEELRRTERSSPQRPGGDPAS
;
A
#
# COMPACT_ATOMS: atom_id res chain seq x y z
N MET A 1 12.42 34.59 9.13
CA MET A 1 12.49 33.49 10.10
C MET A 1 11.11 32.81 10.11
N THR A 2 11.07 31.51 9.85
CA THR A 2 9.82 30.75 9.93
C THR A 2 9.42 30.61 11.40
N VAL A 3 8.24 31.08 11.77
CA VAL A 3 7.71 30.90 13.12
C VAL A 3 6.94 29.58 13.13
N TYR A 4 7.36 28.66 13.97
CA TYR A 4 6.66 27.40 14.21
C TYR A 4 5.68 27.57 15.37
N ASP A 5 4.45 27.10 15.19
CA ASP A 5 3.44 27.12 16.22
C ASP A 5 3.35 25.74 16.89
N PRO A 6 3.83 25.58 18.12
CA PRO A 6 3.74 24.30 18.84
C PRO A 6 2.33 23.81 19.07
N ALA A 7 1.31 24.67 19.01
CA ALA A 7 -0.08 24.26 19.16
C ALA A 7 -0.55 23.33 18.01
N ALA A 8 0.15 23.36 16.87
CA ALA A 8 -0.10 22.45 15.74
C ALA A 8 0.58 21.09 15.90
N PHE A 9 1.44 20.89 16.91
CA PHE A 9 2.19 19.65 17.07
C PHE A 9 1.36 18.61 17.80
N SER A 10 1.41 17.36 17.31
CA SER A 10 0.77 16.22 17.97
C SER A 10 1.82 15.22 18.41
N ILE A 11 1.67 14.69 19.61
CA ILE A 11 2.47 13.58 20.16
C ILE A 11 1.69 12.25 20.09
N GLN A 12 0.50 12.25 19.49
CA GLN A 12 -0.32 11.05 19.38
C GLN A 12 0.11 10.21 18.19
N PRO A 13 0.37 8.91 18.38
CA PRO A 13 0.65 8.01 17.27
C PRO A 13 -0.60 7.79 16.43
N ASN A 14 -0.41 7.44 15.17
CA ASN A 14 -1.49 7.12 14.27
C ASN A 14 -1.32 5.70 13.70
N ALA A 15 -2.39 4.92 13.77
CA ALA A 15 -2.48 3.63 13.10
C ALA A 15 -3.94 3.36 12.77
N ARG A 16 -4.26 3.30 11.48
CA ARG A 16 -5.61 3.02 11.02
C ARG A 16 -5.62 1.80 10.12
N ARG A 17 -6.28 0.75 10.56
CA ARG A 17 -6.40 -0.50 9.82
C ARG A 17 -7.59 -0.45 8.84
N LEU A 18 -7.33 -0.86 7.60
CA LEU A 18 -8.33 -1.02 6.54
C LEU A 18 -8.32 -2.48 6.07
N GLU A 19 -9.45 -3.15 6.18
CA GLU A 19 -9.60 -4.51 5.66
C GLU A 19 -9.65 -4.51 4.13
N LYS A 20 -8.94 -5.46 3.53
CA LYS A 20 -8.88 -5.68 2.08
C LYS A 20 -9.18 -7.14 1.76
N PRO A 21 -9.65 -7.48 0.56
CA PRO A 21 -9.95 -8.86 0.22
C PRO A 21 -8.72 -9.79 0.25
N TRP A 22 -7.53 -9.22 0.09
CA TRP A 22 -6.26 -9.96 0.12
C TRP A 22 -5.55 -9.92 1.48
N GLY A 23 -6.04 -9.17 2.45
CA GLY A 23 -5.43 -8.98 3.76
C GLY A 23 -5.86 -7.66 4.40
N TYR A 24 -4.91 -6.80 4.72
CA TYR A 24 -5.21 -5.49 5.27
C TYR A 24 -4.07 -4.48 5.06
N GLU A 25 -4.40 -3.21 5.18
CA GLU A 25 -3.45 -2.10 5.26
C GLU A 25 -3.53 -1.45 6.63
N VAL A 26 -2.40 -0.91 7.10
CA VAL A 26 -2.36 -0.02 8.26
C VAL A 26 -1.78 1.31 7.82
N LEU A 27 -2.60 2.34 7.84
CA LEU A 27 -2.16 3.71 7.57
C LEU A 27 -1.45 4.25 8.81
N LEU A 28 -0.19 4.66 8.65
CA LEU A 28 0.65 5.16 9.73
C LEU A 28 0.79 6.68 9.68
N SER A 29 0.84 7.27 8.49
CA SER A 29 0.90 8.72 8.32
C SER A 29 -0.46 9.37 8.53
N PRO A 30 -0.52 10.62 9.01
CA PRO A 30 -1.75 11.39 9.05
C PRO A 30 -2.37 11.57 7.65
N ALA A 31 -3.71 11.69 7.59
CA ALA A 31 -4.43 11.80 6.33
C ALA A 31 -4.06 13.06 5.51
N ASP A 32 -3.62 14.13 6.18
CA ASP A 32 -3.24 15.42 5.57
C ASP A 32 -1.73 15.56 5.33
N ALA A 33 -0.94 14.52 5.62
CA ALA A 33 0.48 14.56 5.36
C ALA A 33 0.79 14.60 3.86
N PRO A 34 1.88 15.25 3.44
CA PRO A 34 2.28 15.31 2.02
C PRO A 34 2.91 14.01 1.51
N TYR A 35 2.85 12.96 2.29
CA TYR A 35 3.34 11.61 1.98
C TYR A 35 2.41 10.57 2.59
N THR A 36 2.54 9.33 2.16
CA THR A 36 1.84 8.20 2.79
C THR A 36 2.86 7.17 3.26
N ALA A 37 2.73 6.74 4.50
CA ALA A 37 3.46 5.64 5.09
C ALA A 37 2.46 4.60 5.56
N LYS A 38 2.57 3.36 5.06
CA LYS A 38 1.65 2.29 5.43
C LYS A 38 2.29 0.92 5.46
N LEU A 39 1.72 0.03 6.24
CA LEU A 39 1.98 -1.40 6.17
C LEU A 39 0.92 -2.05 5.30
N ILE A 40 1.35 -2.97 4.46
CA ILE A 40 0.48 -3.81 3.62
C ILE A 40 0.73 -5.25 4.04
N HIS A 41 -0.32 -5.89 4.55
CA HIS A 41 -0.25 -7.30 4.93
C HIS A 41 -1.06 -8.14 3.94
N VAL A 42 -0.38 -9.00 3.22
CA VAL A 42 -0.99 -9.89 2.21
C VAL A 42 -0.97 -11.31 2.74
N ARG A 43 -2.15 -11.94 2.79
CA ARG A 43 -2.27 -13.32 3.26
C ARG A 43 -1.71 -14.31 2.25
N ALA A 44 -1.19 -15.42 2.74
CA ALA A 44 -0.64 -16.50 1.93
C ALA A 44 -1.55 -16.84 0.74
N GLY A 45 -0.99 -16.94 -0.45
CA GLY A 45 -1.70 -17.24 -1.69
C GLY A 45 -2.56 -16.10 -2.24
N LYS A 46 -2.56 -14.93 -1.62
CA LYS A 46 -3.31 -13.75 -2.08
C LYS A 46 -2.38 -12.75 -2.74
N ARG A 47 -2.99 -11.84 -3.49
CA ARG A 47 -2.27 -10.78 -4.20
C ARG A 47 -3.14 -9.54 -4.40
N LEU A 48 -2.49 -8.40 -4.56
CA LEU A 48 -3.14 -7.17 -4.97
C LEU A 48 -3.46 -7.21 -6.46
N SER A 49 -4.15 -6.20 -6.96
CA SER A 49 -4.37 -6.03 -8.40
C SER A 49 -3.05 -5.82 -9.16
N LEU A 50 -3.03 -6.19 -10.43
CA LEU A 50 -2.06 -5.64 -11.37
C LEU A 50 -2.51 -4.21 -11.66
N GLN A 51 -1.70 -3.24 -11.30
CA GLN A 51 -2.12 -1.84 -11.23
C GLN A 51 -1.01 -0.88 -11.68
N LEU A 52 -1.41 0.34 -11.97
CA LEU A 52 -0.52 1.48 -12.15
C LEU A 52 -1.15 2.73 -11.52
N HIS A 53 -0.32 3.70 -11.18
CA HIS A 53 -0.76 4.99 -10.65
C HIS A 53 -0.48 6.10 -11.64
N ASP A 54 -1.42 7.02 -11.79
CA ASP A 54 -1.24 8.18 -12.67
C ASP A 54 -0.44 9.31 -12.03
N THR A 55 -0.35 9.35 -10.71
CA THR A 55 0.28 10.45 -9.96
C THR A 55 1.24 9.98 -8.88
N LYS A 56 0.96 8.83 -8.25
CA LYS A 56 1.70 8.35 -7.08
C LYS A 56 2.99 7.64 -7.48
N VAL A 57 4.06 7.96 -6.76
CA VAL A 57 5.31 7.17 -6.73
C VAL A 57 5.43 6.49 -5.39
N GLU A 58 6.03 5.32 -5.34
CA GLU A 58 6.19 4.57 -4.10
C GLU A 58 7.47 3.75 -4.05
N THR A 59 7.87 3.40 -2.84
CA THR A 59 8.92 2.42 -2.57
C THR A 59 8.35 1.39 -1.60
N GLN A 60 8.49 0.12 -1.96
CA GLN A 60 8.05 -1.00 -1.14
C GLN A 60 9.23 -1.76 -0.58
N THR A 61 9.16 -2.18 0.67
CA THR A 61 10.18 -2.98 1.34
C THR A 61 9.53 -4.13 2.11
N LEU A 62 10.04 -5.35 1.94
CA LEU A 62 9.56 -6.50 2.68
C LEU A 62 10.08 -6.45 4.12
N VAL A 63 9.19 -6.46 5.11
CA VAL A 63 9.53 -6.40 6.52
C VAL A 63 9.31 -7.73 7.25
N ALA A 64 8.43 -8.59 6.75
CA ALA A 64 8.19 -9.93 7.30
C ALA A 64 7.59 -10.86 6.24
N GLY A 65 7.80 -12.15 6.39
CA GLY A 65 7.24 -13.17 5.51
C GLY A 65 7.94 -13.28 4.17
N ARG A 66 7.17 -13.72 3.14
CA ARG A 66 7.69 -13.90 1.78
C ARG A 66 6.77 -13.23 0.77
N GLY A 67 7.35 -12.35 -0.03
CA GLY A 67 6.64 -11.57 -1.04
C GLY A 67 7.28 -11.67 -2.41
N LEU A 68 6.43 -11.60 -3.43
CA LEU A 68 6.81 -11.50 -4.82
C LEU A 68 6.27 -10.19 -5.38
N LEU A 69 7.12 -9.41 -6.01
CA LEU A 69 6.72 -8.20 -6.70
C LEU A 69 6.79 -8.41 -8.20
N VAL A 70 5.63 -8.32 -8.86
CA VAL A 70 5.57 -8.23 -10.31
C VAL A 70 5.80 -6.77 -10.69
N LEU A 71 6.79 -6.50 -11.52
CA LEU A 71 7.21 -5.14 -11.84
C LEU A 71 7.56 -5.02 -13.31
N GLU A 72 7.01 -4.00 -13.98
CA GLU A 72 7.33 -3.71 -15.37
C GLU A 72 8.77 -3.20 -15.49
N GLY A 73 9.55 -3.85 -16.35
CA GLY A 73 10.92 -3.45 -16.67
C GLY A 73 10.98 -2.43 -17.81
N SER A 74 12.19 -1.93 -18.07
CA SER A 74 12.45 -1.00 -19.19
C SER A 74 12.20 -1.61 -20.58
N ASP A 75 12.10 -2.93 -20.64
CA ASP A 75 11.72 -3.67 -21.85
C ASP A 75 10.20 -3.68 -22.10
N GLY A 76 9.41 -3.12 -21.19
CA GLY A 76 7.95 -3.12 -21.25
C GLY A 76 7.30 -4.44 -20.82
N GLU A 77 8.10 -5.42 -20.38
CA GLU A 77 7.62 -6.71 -19.93
C GLU A 77 7.47 -6.75 -18.40
N LEU A 78 6.59 -7.63 -17.93
CA LEU A 78 6.41 -7.87 -16.49
C LEU A 78 7.41 -8.92 -16.01
N HIS A 79 8.13 -8.59 -14.94
CA HIS A 79 9.10 -9.46 -14.30
C HIS A 79 8.64 -9.82 -12.90
N GLU A 80 8.74 -11.10 -12.54
CA GLU A 80 8.48 -11.57 -11.17
C GLU A 80 9.77 -11.52 -10.37
N ILE A 81 9.76 -10.75 -9.28
CA ILE A 81 10.92 -10.54 -8.42
C ILE A 81 10.58 -11.03 -7.03
N GLU A 82 11.31 -12.05 -6.55
CA GLU A 82 11.22 -12.42 -5.14
C GLU A 82 11.85 -11.29 -4.30
N MET A 83 11.06 -10.71 -3.39
CA MET A 83 11.51 -9.58 -2.59
C MET A 83 12.54 -10.04 -1.55
N GLU A 84 13.69 -9.38 -1.54
CA GLU A 84 14.67 -9.55 -0.47
C GLU A 84 14.32 -8.61 0.70
N PRO A 85 14.29 -9.12 1.95
CA PRO A 85 13.99 -8.28 3.11
C PRO A 85 14.93 -7.08 3.22
N GLY A 86 14.37 -5.91 3.53
CA GLY A 86 15.14 -4.69 3.77
C GLY A 86 15.61 -3.94 2.53
N LEU A 87 15.35 -4.44 1.32
CA LEU A 87 15.63 -3.70 0.09
C LEU A 87 14.41 -2.89 -0.36
N GLY A 88 14.66 -1.70 -0.90
CA GLY A 88 13.62 -0.83 -1.44
C GLY A 88 13.38 -1.11 -2.93
N TYR A 89 12.13 -1.40 -3.27
CA TYR A 89 11.70 -1.59 -4.66
C TYR A 89 10.86 -0.38 -5.08
N HIS A 90 11.39 0.39 -6.02
CA HIS A 90 10.75 1.62 -6.48
C HIS A 90 9.70 1.34 -7.56
N VAL A 91 8.56 2.00 -7.45
CA VAL A 91 7.50 2.00 -8.47
C VAL A 91 7.28 3.42 -8.94
N ALA A 92 7.56 3.66 -10.21
CA ALA A 92 7.36 4.97 -10.85
C ALA A 92 5.90 5.18 -11.27
N VAL A 93 5.56 6.44 -11.52
CA VAL A 93 4.26 6.78 -12.12
C VAL A 93 4.10 6.01 -13.44
N GLY A 94 2.94 5.40 -13.63
CA GLY A 94 2.61 4.63 -14.83
C GLY A 94 3.23 3.24 -14.93
N GLN A 95 4.07 2.84 -14.00
CA GLN A 95 4.71 1.52 -14.00
C GLN A 95 3.76 0.45 -13.48
N ARG A 96 3.50 -0.57 -14.30
CA ARG A 96 2.65 -1.70 -13.89
C ARG A 96 3.36 -2.52 -12.82
N HIS A 97 2.62 -2.87 -11.78
CA HIS A 97 3.15 -3.65 -10.66
C HIS A 97 2.05 -4.42 -9.93
N ARG A 98 2.44 -5.46 -9.20
CA ARG A 98 1.54 -6.28 -8.37
C ARG A 98 2.32 -6.89 -7.23
N LEU A 99 1.84 -6.69 -6.00
CA LEU A 99 2.38 -7.35 -4.82
C LEU A 99 1.64 -8.66 -4.57
N CYS A 100 2.38 -9.74 -4.39
CA CYS A 100 1.85 -11.07 -4.10
C CYS A 100 2.50 -11.62 -2.83
N ALA A 101 1.74 -12.35 -2.02
CA ALA A 101 2.31 -13.21 -0.98
C ALA A 101 2.73 -14.55 -1.59
N ALA A 102 3.66 -15.25 -0.94
CA ALA A 102 3.96 -16.63 -1.29
C ALA A 102 2.72 -17.53 -1.11
N PRO A 103 2.65 -18.70 -1.77
CA PRO A 103 1.49 -19.58 -1.65
C PRO A 103 1.22 -20.08 -0.23
N ASP A 104 2.25 -20.18 0.59
CA ASP A 104 2.23 -20.81 1.91
C ASP A 104 2.63 -19.87 3.05
N GLU A 105 2.89 -18.60 2.78
CA GLU A 105 3.36 -17.64 3.77
C GLU A 105 2.84 -16.23 3.49
N ASP A 106 2.40 -15.55 4.54
CA ASP A 106 2.01 -14.13 4.45
C ASP A 106 3.20 -13.25 4.12
N ALA A 107 2.93 -12.09 3.53
CA ALA A 107 3.92 -11.04 3.29
C ALA A 107 3.48 -9.75 3.98
N THR A 108 4.39 -9.11 4.69
CA THR A 108 4.18 -7.77 5.23
C THR A 108 5.19 -6.83 4.59
N VAL A 109 4.67 -5.79 3.96
CA VAL A 109 5.43 -4.79 3.21
C VAL A 109 5.19 -3.42 3.83
N PHE A 110 6.26 -2.65 4.02
CA PHE A 110 6.16 -1.23 4.30
C PHE A 110 6.21 -0.46 2.99
N GLU A 111 5.27 0.45 2.81
CA GLU A 111 5.22 1.33 1.64
C GLU A 111 5.38 2.78 2.06
N ALA A 112 6.38 3.44 1.51
CA ALA A 112 6.55 4.88 1.53
C ALA A 112 6.13 5.42 0.17
N SER A 113 5.23 6.39 0.14
CA SER A 113 4.78 6.96 -1.13
C SER A 113 4.57 8.46 -1.04
N SER A 114 4.45 9.11 -2.20
CA SER A 114 3.84 10.44 -2.27
C SER A 114 2.41 10.38 -1.74
N ALA A 115 1.82 11.53 -1.44
CA ALA A 115 0.41 11.57 -1.05
C ALA A 115 -0.45 10.82 -2.06
N GLU A 116 -1.41 10.05 -1.56
CA GLU A 116 -2.28 9.23 -2.41
C GLU A 116 -3.34 10.09 -3.10
N LEU A 117 -2.91 10.72 -4.18
CA LEU A 117 -3.73 11.52 -5.07
C LEU A 117 -3.90 10.79 -6.40
N GLY A 118 -4.89 11.22 -7.20
CA GLY A 118 -5.13 10.64 -8.50
C GLY A 118 -5.78 9.26 -8.44
N VAL A 119 -5.62 8.50 -9.51
CA VAL A 119 -6.30 7.22 -9.72
C VAL A 119 -5.29 6.07 -9.74
N THR A 120 -5.63 4.98 -9.07
CA THR A 120 -4.99 3.69 -9.25
C THR A 120 -5.83 2.90 -10.24
N PHE A 121 -5.26 2.64 -11.41
CA PHE A 121 -5.89 1.82 -12.45
C PHE A 121 -5.62 0.35 -12.16
N ARG A 122 -6.70 -0.41 -11.94
CA ARG A 122 -6.64 -1.87 -11.73
C ARG A 122 -6.84 -2.57 -13.06
N LEU A 123 -5.74 -3.05 -13.63
CA LEU A 123 -5.74 -3.70 -14.94
C LEU A 123 -6.23 -5.15 -14.87
N GLU A 124 -5.88 -5.85 -13.79
CA GLU A 124 -6.36 -7.18 -13.45
C GLU A 124 -6.57 -7.23 -11.94
N ASP A 125 -7.70 -7.78 -11.50
CA ASP A 125 -8.02 -7.90 -10.09
C ASP A 125 -8.81 -9.18 -9.81
N ASP A 126 -8.29 -10.02 -8.93
CA ASP A 126 -8.92 -11.29 -8.54
C ASP A 126 -10.29 -11.08 -7.87
N TYR A 127 -10.58 -9.85 -7.43
CA TYR A 127 -11.80 -9.49 -6.69
C TYR A 127 -12.75 -8.63 -7.50
N ALA A 128 -12.48 -8.41 -8.78
CA ALA A 128 -13.29 -7.64 -9.73
C ALA A 128 -13.65 -6.22 -9.21
N ARG A 129 -12.72 -5.56 -8.51
CA ARG A 129 -12.89 -4.21 -8.00
C ARG A 129 -12.71 -3.18 -9.11
N PRO A 130 -13.42 -2.04 -9.06
CA PRO A 130 -13.19 -0.94 -9.99
C PRO A 130 -11.84 -0.26 -9.73
N ASP A 131 -11.46 0.63 -10.64
CA ASP A 131 -10.32 1.53 -10.42
C ASP A 131 -10.52 2.31 -9.12
N GLU A 132 -9.43 2.56 -8.39
CA GLU A 132 -9.48 3.32 -7.16
C GLU A 132 -9.34 4.81 -7.47
N THR A 133 -10.48 5.50 -7.45
CA THR A 133 -10.55 6.96 -7.56
C THR A 133 -10.30 7.62 -6.20
N GLU A 134 -10.02 8.92 -6.19
CA GLU A 134 -9.91 9.69 -4.94
C GLU A 134 -11.20 9.63 -4.12
N GLU A 135 -12.34 9.65 -4.78
CA GLU A 135 -13.65 9.55 -4.12
C GLU A 135 -13.84 8.19 -3.45
N LEU A 136 -13.54 7.09 -4.15
CA LEU A 136 -13.63 5.73 -3.60
C LEU A 136 -12.69 5.56 -2.41
N ARG A 137 -11.46 6.05 -2.52
CA ARG A 137 -10.46 6.01 -1.45
C ARG A 137 -10.93 6.78 -0.22
N ARG A 138 -11.49 7.97 -0.41
CA ARG A 138 -12.03 8.80 0.66
C ARG A 138 -13.18 8.11 1.37
N THR A 139 -14.10 7.49 0.63
CA THR A 139 -15.23 6.74 1.18
C THR A 139 -14.76 5.55 2.01
N GLU A 140 -13.81 4.78 1.52
CA GLU A 140 -13.25 3.62 2.20
C GLU A 140 -12.58 4.03 3.52
N ARG A 141 -11.84 5.14 3.53
CA ARG A 141 -11.12 5.64 4.70
C ARG A 141 -11.99 6.37 5.71
N SER A 142 -13.18 6.80 5.35
CA SER A 142 -14.14 7.42 6.26
C SER A 142 -15.02 6.42 7.00
N SER A 143 -14.99 5.14 6.62
CA SER A 143 -15.74 4.09 7.31
C SER A 143 -15.24 3.92 8.74
N PRO A 144 -16.15 3.71 9.74
CA PRO A 144 -15.74 3.50 11.12
C PRO A 144 -14.79 2.31 11.23
N GLN A 145 -13.71 2.48 12.00
CA GLN A 145 -12.87 1.34 12.35
C GLN A 145 -13.71 0.33 13.16
N ARG A 146 -13.71 -0.93 12.74
CA ARG A 146 -14.20 -1.97 13.62
C ARG A 146 -13.27 -2.03 14.85
N PRO A 147 -13.80 -1.98 16.08
CA PRO A 147 -12.97 -2.19 17.27
C PRO A 147 -12.26 -3.51 17.14
N GLY A 148 -10.96 -3.49 17.41
CA GLY A 148 -9.98 -4.51 17.16
C GLY A 148 -10.47 -5.95 17.17
N GLY A 149 -10.44 -6.57 16.01
CA GLY A 149 -10.34 -8.02 15.94
C GLY A 149 -8.94 -8.40 16.41
N ASP A 150 -8.89 -9.38 17.29
CA ASP A 150 -7.71 -10.00 17.84
C ASP A 150 -6.67 -10.27 16.73
N PRO A 151 -5.38 -9.89 16.88
CA PRO A 151 -4.35 -10.17 15.91
C PRO A 151 -4.01 -11.66 15.76
N ALA A 152 -4.73 -12.56 16.44
CA ALA A 152 -4.48 -13.99 16.47
C ALA A 152 -5.56 -14.86 15.79
N SER A 153 -6.30 -14.32 14.82
CA SER A 153 -7.25 -15.17 14.06
C SER A 153 -7.02 -15.04 12.55
#